data_682d1f64d3095d2959e64954bb4c35d2
#
_entry.id   682d1f64d3095d2959e64954bb4c35d2
#
_cell.length_a   1.000
_cell.length_b   1.000
_cell.length_c   1.000
_cell.angle_alpha   90.00
_cell.angle_beta   90.00
_cell.angle_gamma   90.00
#
_symmetry.space_group_name_H-M   'P 1'
#
loop_
_entity.id
_entity.type
_entity.pdbx_description
1 polymer ?
#
loop_
_entity_poly.entity_id
_entity_poly.type
_entity_poly.pdbx_seq_one_letter_code
_entity_poly.pdbx_strand_id
1 'polypeptide(L)'
;MAVNANQGKVAIVTGGGSGIGKAAALALLGDGWSVALAGRRAEALEQVANSPDAKGRALAVATDVTDPASVKALFEMTVKTWGRVDLLFNNAGMGLGGAALEDITVDDWKRVVDTNLNGMFYCIQQAFRVMKSQQPMGGRIINNGSISAHAPRPGSIAYTATKHAVTGLTKTAALDGRKYDIAVGQIDIGNAVTELAARMVKGVPQANGEIRTEPLMDVDIVGRSVLYMASLPLDANVLFHTVMATKMPFVGRG
;
A
#
# COMPACT_ATOMS: atom_id res chain seq x y z
N MET A 1 14.65 29.58 6.48
CA MET A 1 14.26 28.34 5.80
C MET A 1 13.07 27.78 6.56
N ALA A 2 11.93 27.54 5.92
CA ALA A 2 10.79 26.91 6.59
C ALA A 2 11.22 25.52 7.01
N VAL A 3 11.12 25.20 8.31
CA VAL A 3 11.31 23.83 8.82
C VAL A 3 10.20 22.98 8.19
N ASN A 4 10.58 21.95 7.45
CA ASN A 4 9.60 21.03 6.85
C ASN A 4 8.81 20.39 7.99
N ALA A 5 7.49 20.59 8.01
CA ALA A 5 6.59 20.11 9.09
C ALA A 5 6.60 18.58 9.26
N ASN A 6 7.14 17.84 8.30
CA ASN A 6 7.24 16.39 8.32
C ASN A 6 8.64 15.87 8.74
N GLN A 7 9.59 16.77 9.02
CA GLN A 7 10.91 16.37 9.50
C GLN A 7 10.79 15.66 10.86
N GLY A 8 11.30 14.43 10.92
CA GLY A 8 11.21 13.57 12.12
C GLY A 8 10.01 12.62 12.16
N LYS A 9 9.06 12.68 11.22
CA LYS A 9 8.01 11.68 11.08
C LYS A 9 8.54 10.37 10.50
N VAL A 10 7.96 9.26 10.93
CA VAL A 10 8.40 7.90 10.59
C VAL A 10 7.31 7.16 9.84
N ALA A 11 7.65 6.60 8.69
CA ALA A 11 6.75 5.78 7.88
C ALA A 11 7.25 4.33 7.77
N ILE A 12 6.31 3.39 7.73
CA ILE A 12 6.53 2.03 7.26
C ILE A 12 5.84 1.88 5.90
N VAL A 13 6.56 1.38 4.89
CA VAL A 13 6.02 1.10 3.57
C VAL A 13 6.22 -0.37 3.25
N THR A 14 5.13 -1.15 3.22
CA THR A 14 5.21 -2.57 2.82
C THR A 14 5.21 -2.69 1.31
N GLY A 15 5.99 -3.64 0.77
CA GLY A 15 6.26 -3.72 -0.67
C GLY A 15 7.09 -2.54 -1.18
N GLY A 16 7.96 -1.95 -0.33
CA GLY A 16 8.70 -0.72 -0.59
C GLY A 16 9.83 -0.81 -1.63
N GLY A 17 10.17 -2.01 -2.11
CA GLY A 17 11.31 -2.21 -3.03
C GLY A 17 11.00 -1.99 -4.52
N SER A 18 9.74 -1.89 -4.93
CA SER A 18 9.39 -1.73 -6.35
C SER A 18 8.02 -1.06 -6.53
N GLY A 19 7.71 -0.65 -7.76
CA GLY A 19 6.41 -0.13 -8.18
C GLY A 19 5.87 0.97 -7.27
N ILE A 20 4.60 0.85 -6.88
CA ILE A 20 3.87 1.83 -6.07
C ILE A 20 4.55 2.04 -4.71
N GLY A 21 4.99 0.97 -4.04
CA GLY A 21 5.65 1.08 -2.74
C GLY A 21 6.95 1.88 -2.82
N LYS A 22 7.77 1.63 -3.86
CA LYS A 22 8.99 2.41 -4.11
C LYS A 22 8.68 3.88 -4.38
N ALA A 23 7.71 4.17 -5.26
CA ALA A 23 7.32 5.54 -5.58
C ALA A 23 6.81 6.31 -4.34
N ALA A 24 5.97 5.66 -3.52
CA ALA A 24 5.49 6.25 -2.26
C ALA A 24 6.63 6.49 -1.26
N ALA A 25 7.55 5.52 -1.12
CA ALA A 25 8.71 5.66 -0.24
C ALA A 25 9.61 6.82 -0.66
N LEU A 26 9.91 6.95 -1.96
CA LEU A 26 10.72 8.06 -2.49
C LEU A 26 10.03 9.41 -2.28
N ALA A 27 8.72 9.51 -2.51
CA ALA A 27 7.96 10.73 -2.25
C ALA A 27 8.02 11.15 -0.77
N LEU A 28 7.87 10.19 0.15
CA LEU A 28 7.98 10.44 1.59
C LEU A 28 9.41 10.85 2.00
N LEU A 29 10.44 10.16 1.50
CA LEU A 29 11.84 10.48 1.75
C LEU A 29 12.19 11.89 1.25
N GLY A 30 11.72 12.24 0.06
CA GLY A 30 11.89 13.58 -0.53
C GLY A 30 11.27 14.70 0.31
N ASP A 31 10.18 14.40 1.01
CA ASP A 31 9.47 15.32 1.91
C ASP A 31 10.01 15.31 3.36
N GLY A 32 11.10 14.59 3.64
CA GLY A 32 11.80 14.63 4.92
C GLY A 32 11.41 13.54 5.92
N TRP A 33 10.55 12.57 5.55
CA TRP A 33 10.22 11.44 6.39
C TRP A 33 11.40 10.48 6.56
N SER A 34 11.43 9.76 7.67
CA SER A 34 12.21 8.52 7.83
C SER A 34 11.34 7.34 7.41
N VAL A 35 11.87 6.41 6.61
CA VAL A 35 11.06 5.35 6.00
C VAL A 35 11.66 3.97 6.23
N ALA A 36 10.93 3.08 6.91
CA ALA A 36 11.21 1.66 6.93
C ALA A 36 10.60 1.01 5.68
N LEU A 37 11.46 0.46 4.84
CA LEU A 37 11.12 -0.22 3.61
C LEU A 37 10.98 -1.71 3.89
N ALA A 38 9.79 -2.27 3.79
CA ALA A 38 9.53 -3.67 4.07
C ALA A 38 9.22 -4.47 2.82
N GLY A 39 9.75 -5.67 2.71
CA GLY A 39 9.51 -6.59 1.59
C GLY A 39 10.45 -7.79 1.63
N ARG A 40 10.19 -8.80 0.81
CA ARG A 40 10.96 -10.05 0.81
C ARG A 40 12.32 -9.95 0.12
N ARG A 41 12.48 -9.04 -0.85
CA ARG A 41 13.71 -8.89 -1.65
C ARG A 41 14.60 -7.83 -1.01
N ALA A 42 15.56 -8.25 -0.19
CA ALA A 42 16.46 -7.35 0.54
C ALA A 42 17.22 -6.39 -0.40
N GLU A 43 17.80 -6.90 -1.49
CA GLU A 43 18.53 -6.09 -2.47
C GLU A 43 17.71 -4.94 -3.07
N ALA A 44 16.42 -5.20 -3.39
CA ALA A 44 15.54 -4.17 -3.93
C ALA A 44 15.21 -3.08 -2.89
N LEU A 45 15.10 -3.44 -1.60
CA LEU A 45 14.92 -2.49 -0.51
C LEU A 45 16.18 -1.65 -0.29
N GLU A 46 17.35 -2.27 -0.32
CA GLU A 46 18.65 -1.61 -0.16
C GLU A 46 18.91 -0.61 -1.30
N GLN A 47 18.56 -0.94 -2.54
CA GLN A 47 18.65 -0.01 -3.66
C GLN A 47 17.85 1.27 -3.42
N VAL A 48 16.64 1.16 -2.84
CA VAL A 48 15.81 2.32 -2.48
C VAL A 48 16.41 3.05 -1.27
N ALA A 49 16.86 2.31 -0.26
CA ALA A 49 17.46 2.88 0.95
C ALA A 49 18.76 3.66 0.69
N ASN A 50 19.50 3.28 -0.33
CA ASN A 50 20.74 3.93 -0.76
C ASN A 50 20.51 5.00 -1.86
N SER A 51 19.27 5.30 -2.21
CA SER A 51 18.96 6.33 -3.20
C SER A 51 19.37 7.73 -2.68
N PRO A 52 19.70 8.69 -3.59
CA PRO A 52 20.03 10.06 -3.19
C PRO A 52 18.96 10.75 -2.33
N ASP A 53 17.69 10.40 -2.53
CA ASP A 53 16.57 10.97 -1.79
C ASP A 53 16.49 10.45 -0.34
N ALA A 54 17.04 9.27 -0.07
CA ALA A 54 17.01 8.67 1.26
C ALA A 54 17.82 9.47 2.28
N LYS A 55 18.99 10.00 1.90
CA LYS A 55 19.84 10.84 2.76
C LYS A 55 20.06 10.24 4.18
N GLY A 56 20.20 8.93 4.28
CA GLY A 56 20.34 8.20 5.56
C GLY A 56 19.05 8.05 6.38
N ARG A 57 17.88 8.38 5.83
CA ARG A 57 16.58 8.26 6.51
C ARG A 57 15.78 7.03 6.08
N ALA A 58 16.37 6.09 5.38
CA ALA A 58 15.73 4.84 4.98
C ALA A 58 16.34 3.63 5.71
N LEU A 59 15.48 2.69 6.08
CA LEU A 59 15.86 1.43 6.70
C LEU A 59 15.27 0.28 5.87
N ALA A 60 16.11 -0.57 5.29
CA ALA A 60 15.69 -1.77 4.60
C ALA A 60 15.45 -2.90 5.62
N VAL A 61 14.24 -3.48 5.62
CA VAL A 61 13.88 -4.59 6.52
C VAL A 61 13.27 -5.72 5.70
N ALA A 62 14.02 -6.82 5.57
CA ALA A 62 13.49 -8.02 4.93
C ALA A 62 12.28 -8.54 5.72
N THR A 63 11.11 -8.53 5.08
CA THR A 63 9.83 -8.82 5.74
C THR A 63 8.92 -9.63 4.84
N ASP A 64 8.40 -10.74 5.34
CA ASP A 64 7.26 -11.43 4.76
C ASP A 64 5.99 -11.04 5.51
N VAL A 65 5.09 -10.32 4.84
CA VAL A 65 3.85 -9.86 5.47
C VAL A 65 2.88 -11.01 5.80
N THR A 66 3.08 -12.19 5.21
CA THR A 66 2.27 -13.39 5.51
C THR A 66 2.66 -14.06 6.83
N ASP A 67 3.83 -13.70 7.39
CA ASP A 67 4.31 -14.16 8.70
C ASP A 67 4.10 -13.08 9.78
N PRO A 68 3.21 -13.30 10.75
CA PRO A 68 2.99 -12.36 11.85
C PRO A 68 4.25 -12.04 12.67
N ALA A 69 5.20 -12.98 12.80
CA ALA A 69 6.43 -12.76 13.53
C ALA A 69 7.36 -11.81 12.77
N SER A 70 7.46 -12.00 11.45
CA SER A 70 8.21 -11.10 10.56
C SER A 70 7.63 -9.67 10.58
N VAL A 71 6.30 -9.54 10.55
CA VAL A 71 5.63 -8.23 10.68
C VAL A 71 5.92 -7.59 12.03
N LYS A 72 5.83 -8.34 13.13
CA LYS A 72 6.17 -7.83 14.47
C LYS A 72 7.62 -7.31 14.52
N ALA A 73 8.58 -8.07 14.00
CA ALA A 73 10.00 -7.68 13.95
C ALA A 73 10.22 -6.38 13.15
N LEU A 74 9.50 -6.17 12.05
CA LEU A 74 9.52 -4.92 11.28
C LEU A 74 9.17 -3.70 12.15
N PHE A 75 8.07 -3.77 12.89
CA PHE A 75 7.63 -2.67 13.75
C PHE A 75 8.59 -2.45 14.91
N GLU A 76 9.07 -3.52 15.56
CA GLU A 76 10.06 -3.44 16.64
C GLU A 76 11.37 -2.77 16.17
N MET A 77 11.86 -3.16 15.00
CA MET A 77 13.07 -2.56 14.42
C MET A 77 12.86 -1.08 14.07
N THR A 78 11.70 -0.72 13.51
CA THR A 78 11.35 0.67 13.19
C THR A 78 11.31 1.52 14.47
N VAL A 79 10.62 1.05 15.50
CA VAL A 79 10.53 1.76 16.80
C VAL A 79 11.89 1.82 17.49
N LYS A 80 12.70 0.76 17.44
CA LYS A 80 14.07 0.79 17.96
C LYS A 80 14.94 1.85 17.28
N THR A 81 14.74 2.07 15.98
CA THR A 81 15.56 3.01 15.19
C THR A 81 15.10 4.47 15.38
N TRP A 82 13.80 4.74 15.42
CA TRP A 82 13.27 6.11 15.40
C TRP A 82 12.25 6.43 16.50
N GLY A 83 11.94 5.49 17.37
CA GLY A 83 11.08 5.69 18.55
C GLY A 83 9.59 5.66 18.30
N ARG A 84 9.13 5.69 17.03
CA ARG A 84 7.70 5.85 16.69
C ARG A 84 7.35 5.35 15.30
N VAL A 85 6.07 5.31 14.98
CA VAL A 85 5.51 5.11 13.64
C VAL A 85 4.36 6.08 13.42
N ASP A 86 4.52 7.04 12.53
CA ASP A 86 3.49 8.05 12.20
C ASP A 86 2.61 7.64 11.02
N LEU A 87 3.17 6.83 10.10
CA LEU A 87 2.48 6.36 8.91
C LEU A 87 2.74 4.87 8.68
N LEU A 88 1.69 4.12 8.41
CA LEU A 88 1.77 2.83 7.73
C LEU A 88 1.16 2.96 6.33
N PHE A 89 1.97 2.82 5.28
CA PHE A 89 1.45 2.55 3.92
C PHE A 89 1.44 1.05 3.68
N ASN A 90 0.27 0.46 3.80
CA ASN A 90 0.02 -0.97 3.73
C ASN A 90 -0.19 -1.37 2.28
N ASN A 91 0.91 -1.55 1.54
CA ASN A 91 0.92 -1.66 0.09
C ASN A 91 1.29 -3.05 -0.43
N ALA A 92 1.98 -3.89 0.36
CA ALA A 92 2.33 -5.23 -0.11
C ALA A 92 1.10 -5.98 -0.65
N GLY A 93 1.24 -6.52 -1.84
CA GLY A 93 0.14 -7.20 -2.50
C GLY A 93 0.59 -7.90 -3.78
N MET A 94 -0.22 -8.82 -4.25
CA MET A 94 -0.02 -9.57 -5.47
C MET A 94 -1.33 -9.85 -6.20
N GLY A 95 -1.24 -10.16 -7.48
CA GLY A 95 -2.34 -10.70 -8.28
C GLY A 95 -1.92 -11.99 -8.94
N LEU A 96 -2.88 -12.81 -9.29
CA LEU A 96 -2.70 -13.94 -10.19
C LEU A 96 -2.81 -13.44 -11.64
N GLY A 97 -2.10 -14.08 -12.57
CA GLY A 97 -2.39 -13.97 -14.00
C GLY A 97 -3.83 -14.44 -14.24
N GLY A 98 -4.53 -13.86 -15.22
CA GLY A 98 -5.91 -14.26 -15.53
C GLY A 98 -6.01 -15.79 -15.75
N ALA A 99 -6.80 -16.46 -14.93
CA ALA A 99 -7.13 -17.87 -15.06
C ALA A 99 -8.65 -18.02 -15.03
N ALA A 100 -9.18 -19.07 -15.65
CA ALA A 100 -10.58 -19.43 -15.49
C ALA A 100 -10.85 -19.74 -14.01
N LEU A 101 -12.05 -19.45 -13.54
CA LEU A 101 -12.37 -19.54 -12.11
C LEU A 101 -12.13 -20.96 -11.57
N GLU A 102 -12.54 -21.96 -12.33
CA GLU A 102 -12.40 -23.38 -12.01
C GLU A 102 -10.94 -23.87 -11.99
N ASP A 103 -10.02 -23.19 -12.68
CA ASP A 103 -8.61 -23.55 -12.78
C ASP A 103 -7.74 -22.91 -11.70
N ILE A 104 -8.30 -22.00 -10.88
CA ILE A 104 -7.55 -21.38 -9.80
C ILE A 104 -7.32 -22.42 -8.69
N THR A 105 -6.05 -22.75 -8.43
CA THR A 105 -5.72 -23.68 -7.37
C THR A 105 -6.04 -23.11 -5.98
N VAL A 106 -6.34 -23.98 -5.02
CA VAL A 106 -6.54 -23.57 -3.63
C VAL A 106 -5.30 -22.89 -3.05
N ASP A 107 -4.12 -23.31 -3.47
CA ASP A 107 -2.87 -22.69 -3.01
C ASP A 107 -2.66 -21.29 -3.60
N ASP A 108 -3.01 -21.06 -4.86
CA ASP A 108 -2.99 -19.73 -5.46
C ASP A 108 -3.98 -18.80 -4.77
N TRP A 109 -5.19 -19.27 -4.50
CA TRP A 109 -6.17 -18.53 -3.72
C TRP A 109 -5.62 -18.13 -2.35
N LYS A 110 -5.13 -19.09 -1.57
CA LYS A 110 -4.55 -18.87 -0.24
C LYS A 110 -3.41 -17.86 -0.30
N ARG A 111 -2.48 -18.02 -1.25
CA ARG A 111 -1.33 -17.13 -1.41
C ARG A 111 -1.75 -15.66 -1.62
N VAL A 112 -2.80 -15.42 -2.42
CA VAL A 112 -3.34 -14.06 -2.62
C VAL A 112 -4.01 -13.55 -1.35
N VAL A 113 -4.83 -14.38 -0.69
CA VAL A 113 -5.51 -14.01 0.57
C VAL A 113 -4.50 -13.72 1.67
N ASP A 114 -3.49 -14.57 1.83
CA ASP A 114 -2.46 -14.40 2.87
C ASP A 114 -1.66 -13.11 2.67
N THR A 115 -1.32 -12.78 1.42
CA THR A 115 -0.57 -11.56 1.14
C THR A 115 -1.44 -10.31 1.24
N ASN A 116 -2.57 -10.28 0.51
CA ASN A 116 -3.36 -9.06 0.31
C ASN A 116 -4.29 -8.72 1.46
N LEU A 117 -4.72 -9.72 2.23
CA LEU A 117 -5.71 -9.56 3.30
C LEU A 117 -5.11 -9.86 4.68
N ASN A 118 -4.61 -11.06 4.91
CA ASN A 118 -4.05 -11.45 6.21
C ASN A 118 -2.82 -10.61 6.56
N GLY A 119 -1.89 -10.44 5.61
CA GLY A 119 -0.69 -9.63 5.80
C GLY A 119 -1.02 -8.16 6.07
N MET A 120 -2.02 -7.61 5.36
CA MET A 120 -2.51 -6.26 5.63
C MET A 120 -3.09 -6.13 7.03
N PHE A 121 -3.89 -7.10 7.46
CA PHE A 121 -4.44 -7.14 8.82
C PHE A 121 -3.33 -7.20 9.88
N TYR A 122 -2.31 -8.05 9.71
CA TYR A 122 -1.19 -8.15 10.65
C TYR A 122 -0.46 -6.81 10.80
N CYS A 123 -0.24 -6.11 9.69
CA CYS A 123 0.39 -4.78 9.70
C CYS A 123 -0.50 -3.74 10.41
N ILE A 124 -1.82 -3.72 10.16
CA ILE A 124 -2.78 -2.85 10.86
C ILE A 124 -2.74 -3.12 12.36
N GLN A 125 -2.75 -4.40 12.77
CA GLN A 125 -2.71 -4.79 14.17
C GLN A 125 -1.45 -4.26 14.90
N GLN A 126 -0.27 -4.39 14.27
CA GLN A 126 0.97 -3.88 14.85
C GLN A 126 1.02 -2.35 14.86
N ALA A 127 0.53 -1.69 13.81
CA ALA A 127 0.42 -0.24 13.76
C ALA A 127 -0.45 0.28 14.91
N PHE A 128 -1.61 -0.32 15.15
CA PHE A 128 -2.47 0.05 16.28
C PHE A 128 -1.76 -0.11 17.63
N ARG A 129 -1.00 -1.21 17.83
CA ARG A 129 -0.25 -1.42 19.08
C ARG A 129 0.76 -0.30 19.33
N VAL A 130 1.52 0.08 18.32
CA VAL A 130 2.55 1.13 18.40
C VAL A 130 1.89 2.51 18.53
N MET A 131 0.97 2.86 17.63
CA MET A 131 0.35 4.20 17.57
C MET A 131 -0.48 4.52 18.82
N LYS A 132 -1.04 3.52 19.51
CA LYS A 132 -1.74 3.70 20.78
C LYS A 132 -0.81 3.96 21.96
N SER A 133 0.42 3.44 21.93
CA SER A 133 1.35 3.46 23.08
C SER A 133 2.43 4.53 22.95
N GLN A 134 2.66 5.07 21.76
CA GLN A 134 3.68 6.11 21.54
C GLN A 134 3.24 7.49 22.04
N GLN A 135 4.22 8.41 22.19
CA GLN A 135 3.98 9.81 22.58
C GLN A 135 4.58 10.76 21.54
N PRO A 136 3.80 11.70 20.97
CA PRO A 136 2.34 11.78 21.08
C PRO A 136 1.65 10.56 20.48
N MET A 137 0.50 10.20 21.07
CA MET A 137 -0.34 9.10 20.60
C MET A 137 -0.91 9.42 19.21
N GLY A 138 -1.24 8.38 18.44
CA GLY A 138 -1.88 8.53 17.13
C GLY A 138 -0.95 8.23 15.96
N GLY A 139 -1.49 8.34 14.76
CA GLY A 139 -0.80 8.07 13.51
C GLY A 139 -1.78 7.88 12.35
N ARG A 140 -1.26 7.52 11.19
CA ARG A 140 -2.06 7.32 9.99
C ARG A 140 -1.79 5.95 9.36
N ILE A 141 -2.85 5.31 8.88
CA ILE A 141 -2.77 4.08 8.10
C ILE A 141 -3.42 4.35 6.74
N ILE A 142 -2.70 4.07 5.67
CA ILE A 142 -3.19 4.12 4.30
C ILE A 142 -3.15 2.70 3.73
N ASN A 143 -4.30 2.11 3.47
CA ASN A 143 -4.39 0.80 2.85
C ASN A 143 -4.43 0.93 1.32
N ASN A 144 -3.59 0.17 0.63
CA ASN A 144 -3.62 0.10 -0.83
C ASN A 144 -4.79 -0.79 -1.28
N GLY A 145 -5.87 -0.15 -1.65
CA GLY A 145 -7.04 -0.75 -2.28
C GLY A 145 -6.84 -1.02 -3.76
N SER A 146 -7.90 -0.87 -4.51
CA SER A 146 -7.91 -0.93 -5.98
C SER A 146 -9.29 -0.53 -6.49
N ILE A 147 -9.36 0.01 -7.70
CA ILE A 147 -10.64 0.13 -8.42
C ILE A 147 -11.35 -1.24 -8.60
N SER A 148 -10.61 -2.36 -8.49
CA SER A 148 -11.18 -3.71 -8.46
C SER A 148 -12.04 -3.99 -7.23
N ALA A 149 -11.99 -3.14 -6.20
CA ALA A 149 -12.95 -3.17 -5.08
C ALA A 149 -14.33 -2.63 -5.48
N HIS A 150 -14.49 -2.06 -6.67
CA HIS A 150 -15.72 -1.47 -7.17
C HIS A 150 -16.17 -2.10 -8.49
N ALA A 151 -15.24 -2.30 -9.44
CA ALA A 151 -15.52 -2.85 -10.76
C ALA A 151 -14.47 -3.92 -11.11
N PRO A 152 -14.81 -5.22 -10.96
CA PRO A 152 -13.88 -6.32 -11.24
C PRO A 152 -13.63 -6.49 -12.73
N ARG A 153 -12.55 -7.22 -13.05
CA ARG A 153 -12.28 -7.74 -14.40
C ARG A 153 -12.46 -9.26 -14.42
N PRO A 154 -12.78 -9.85 -15.59
CA PRO A 154 -12.75 -11.30 -15.75
C PRO A 154 -11.39 -11.88 -15.31
N GLY A 155 -11.40 -13.09 -14.76
CA GLY A 155 -10.20 -13.80 -14.32
C GLY A 155 -9.47 -13.21 -13.10
N SER A 156 -10.12 -12.35 -12.29
CA SER A 156 -9.49 -11.68 -11.17
C SER A 156 -10.09 -12.00 -9.79
N ILE A 157 -10.79 -13.13 -9.64
CA ILE A 157 -11.61 -13.41 -8.45
C ILE A 157 -10.85 -13.28 -7.12
N ALA A 158 -9.67 -13.89 -6.99
CA ALA A 158 -8.90 -13.85 -5.74
C ALA A 158 -8.46 -12.41 -5.39
N TYR A 159 -7.97 -11.68 -6.39
CA TYR A 159 -7.57 -10.28 -6.22
C TYR A 159 -8.78 -9.40 -5.89
N THR A 160 -9.86 -9.53 -6.65
CA THR A 160 -11.10 -8.76 -6.46
C THR A 160 -11.70 -9.01 -5.07
N ALA A 161 -11.81 -10.27 -4.65
CA ALA A 161 -12.32 -10.63 -3.32
C ALA A 161 -11.49 -9.97 -2.20
N THR A 162 -10.14 -10.05 -2.30
CA THR A 162 -9.27 -9.43 -1.29
C THR A 162 -9.39 -7.90 -1.29
N LYS A 163 -9.52 -7.24 -2.44
CA LYS A 163 -9.65 -5.78 -2.51
C LYS A 163 -11.00 -5.28 -1.99
N HIS A 164 -12.10 -6.04 -2.15
CA HIS A 164 -13.37 -5.77 -1.46
C HIS A 164 -13.22 -5.93 0.06
N ALA A 165 -12.53 -6.99 0.53
CA ALA A 165 -12.30 -7.21 1.95
C ALA A 165 -11.44 -6.09 2.59
N VAL A 166 -10.45 -5.55 1.87
CA VAL A 166 -9.65 -4.38 2.31
C VAL A 166 -10.54 -3.17 2.63
N THR A 167 -11.60 -2.96 1.85
CA THR A 167 -12.58 -1.89 2.13
C THR A 167 -13.28 -2.10 3.48
N GLY A 168 -13.62 -3.34 3.82
CA GLY A 168 -14.17 -3.70 5.14
C GLY A 168 -13.16 -3.45 6.27
N LEU A 169 -11.90 -3.91 6.11
CA LEU A 169 -10.82 -3.64 7.07
C LEU A 169 -10.63 -2.14 7.30
N THR A 170 -10.59 -1.36 6.22
CA THR A 170 -10.39 0.10 6.29
C THR A 170 -11.50 0.78 7.09
N LYS A 171 -12.75 0.47 6.78
CA LYS A 171 -13.92 1.08 7.46
C LYS A 171 -13.93 0.76 8.96
N THR A 172 -13.70 -0.50 9.34
CA THR A 172 -13.70 -0.92 10.74
C THR A 172 -12.51 -0.33 11.48
N ALA A 173 -11.31 -0.40 10.91
CA ALA A 173 -10.12 0.20 11.52
C ALA A 173 -10.25 1.73 11.70
N ALA A 174 -10.91 2.43 10.76
CA ALA A 174 -11.20 3.86 10.89
C ALA A 174 -12.13 4.17 12.08
N LEU A 175 -13.10 3.30 12.36
CA LEU A 175 -13.97 3.43 13.55
C LEU A 175 -13.19 3.19 14.85
N ASP A 176 -12.44 2.08 14.89
CA ASP A 176 -11.69 1.66 16.09
C ASP A 176 -10.54 2.61 16.44
N GLY A 177 -9.99 3.29 15.42
CA GLY A 177 -8.87 4.22 15.56
C GLY A 177 -9.23 5.56 16.19
N ARG A 178 -10.50 6.01 16.10
CA ARG A 178 -10.94 7.37 16.48
C ARG A 178 -10.51 7.80 17.87
N LYS A 179 -10.69 6.95 18.88
CA LYS A 179 -10.34 7.24 20.27
C LYS A 179 -8.84 7.26 20.56
N TYR A 180 -8.01 6.97 19.57
CA TYR A 180 -6.56 6.90 19.69
C TYR A 180 -5.85 7.83 18.70
N ASP A 181 -6.59 8.75 18.06
CA ASP A 181 -6.07 9.63 17.01
C ASP A 181 -5.38 8.87 15.86
N ILE A 182 -5.90 7.67 15.54
CA ILE A 182 -5.42 6.86 14.41
C ILE A 182 -6.38 7.09 13.23
N ALA A 183 -5.90 7.83 12.24
CA ALA A 183 -6.62 8.07 11.00
C ALA A 183 -6.37 6.92 10.02
N VAL A 184 -7.42 6.25 9.56
CA VAL A 184 -7.30 5.13 8.61
C VAL A 184 -8.05 5.46 7.33
N GLY A 185 -7.37 5.33 6.19
CA GLY A 185 -7.94 5.55 4.86
C GLY A 185 -7.47 4.50 3.86
N GLN A 186 -8.05 4.56 2.68
CA GLN A 186 -7.75 3.67 1.56
C GLN A 186 -7.47 4.48 0.29
N ILE A 187 -6.44 4.08 -0.45
CA ILE A 187 -6.19 4.58 -1.79
C ILE A 187 -6.55 3.51 -2.81
N ASP A 188 -7.52 3.79 -3.69
CA ASP A 188 -7.93 2.92 -4.78
C ASP A 188 -7.23 3.34 -6.07
N ILE A 189 -6.33 2.48 -6.55
CA ILE A 189 -5.44 2.78 -7.66
C ILE A 189 -5.91 2.04 -8.91
N GLY A 190 -5.97 2.78 -10.02
CA GLY A 190 -6.27 2.23 -11.34
C GLY A 190 -5.13 2.44 -12.32
N ASN A 191 -4.62 1.33 -12.89
CA ASN A 191 -3.68 1.27 -14.01
C ASN A 191 -2.44 2.18 -13.87
N ALA A 192 -1.63 1.99 -12.84
CA ALA A 192 -0.31 2.62 -12.74
C ALA A 192 0.78 1.78 -13.41
N VAL A 193 1.77 2.41 -14.04
CA VAL A 193 2.94 1.74 -14.63
C VAL A 193 3.78 1.10 -13.52
N THR A 194 3.73 -0.22 -13.44
CA THR A 194 4.50 -1.03 -12.46
C THR A 194 4.92 -2.35 -13.11
N GLU A 195 5.85 -3.08 -12.50
CA GLU A 195 6.18 -4.44 -12.94
C GLU A 195 4.94 -5.36 -12.97
N LEU A 196 4.03 -5.19 -12.01
CA LEU A 196 2.75 -5.90 -11.97
C LEU A 196 1.87 -5.55 -13.17
N ALA A 197 1.86 -4.29 -13.57
CA ALA A 197 1.09 -3.77 -14.71
C ALA A 197 1.77 -4.02 -16.08
N ALA A 198 3.04 -4.42 -16.13
CA ALA A 198 3.73 -4.67 -17.38
C ALA A 198 3.01 -5.72 -18.26
N ARG A 199 2.31 -6.68 -17.63
CA ARG A 199 1.47 -7.65 -18.34
C ARG A 199 0.26 -6.99 -19.01
N MET A 200 -0.21 -5.85 -18.51
CA MET A 200 -1.38 -5.12 -19.03
C MET A 200 -1.07 -4.39 -20.36
N VAL A 201 0.20 -4.18 -20.68
CA VAL A 201 0.63 -3.60 -21.97
C VAL A 201 0.20 -4.48 -23.15
N LYS A 202 0.09 -5.80 -22.94
CA LYS A 202 -0.39 -6.76 -23.96
C LYS A 202 -1.92 -6.80 -24.06
N GLY A 203 -2.64 -6.05 -23.23
CA GLY A 203 -4.08 -6.04 -23.12
C GLY A 203 -4.60 -6.81 -21.90
N VAL A 204 -5.82 -6.45 -21.50
CA VAL A 204 -6.55 -7.07 -20.38
C VAL A 204 -7.93 -7.49 -20.83
N PRO A 205 -8.49 -8.58 -20.25
CA PRO A 205 -9.85 -9.02 -20.55
C PRO A 205 -10.87 -7.92 -20.22
N GLN A 206 -11.77 -7.69 -21.16
CA GLN A 206 -12.93 -6.81 -20.99
C GLN A 206 -14.19 -7.63 -20.70
N ALA A 207 -15.24 -6.98 -20.20
CA ALA A 207 -16.51 -7.64 -19.86
C ALA A 207 -17.18 -8.36 -21.06
N ASN A 208 -16.94 -7.86 -22.26
CA ASN A 208 -17.44 -8.46 -23.51
C ASN A 208 -16.56 -9.60 -24.06
N GLY A 209 -15.51 -10.01 -23.34
CA GLY A 209 -14.59 -11.08 -23.73
C GLY A 209 -13.43 -10.63 -24.63
N GLU A 210 -13.39 -9.39 -25.08
CA GLU A 210 -12.26 -8.87 -25.87
C GLU A 210 -11.03 -8.63 -24.99
N ILE A 211 -9.87 -8.68 -25.61
CA ILE A 211 -8.60 -8.27 -24.99
C ILE A 211 -8.26 -6.88 -25.51
N ARG A 212 -8.21 -5.88 -24.63
CA ARG A 212 -7.85 -4.49 -25.00
C ARG A 212 -6.76 -3.93 -24.10
N THR A 213 -5.89 -3.14 -24.70
CA THR A 213 -4.93 -2.31 -23.95
C THR A 213 -5.68 -1.18 -23.26
N GLU A 214 -5.29 -0.88 -22.03
CA GLU A 214 -5.86 0.24 -21.28
C GLU A 214 -4.79 1.28 -20.95
N PRO A 215 -5.12 2.56 -20.93
CA PRO A 215 -4.21 3.62 -20.52
C PRO A 215 -3.64 3.36 -19.12
N LEU A 216 -2.37 3.71 -18.97
CA LEU A 216 -1.63 3.66 -17.71
C LEU A 216 -1.25 5.07 -17.29
N MET A 217 -1.15 5.33 -16.00
CA MET A 217 -0.59 6.55 -15.44
C MET A 217 0.81 6.31 -14.86
N ASP A 218 1.60 7.37 -14.78
CA ASP A 218 2.89 7.33 -14.12
C ASP A 218 2.73 6.97 -12.64
N VAL A 219 3.57 6.06 -12.16
CA VAL A 219 3.55 5.60 -10.77
C VAL A 219 3.89 6.71 -9.76
N ASP A 220 4.63 7.73 -10.15
CA ASP A 220 4.97 8.87 -9.30
C ASP A 220 3.74 9.69 -8.92
N ILE A 221 2.68 9.66 -9.74
CA ILE A 221 1.38 10.26 -9.40
C ILE A 221 0.81 9.58 -8.15
N VAL A 222 0.95 8.25 -8.06
CA VAL A 222 0.49 7.50 -6.88
C VAL A 222 1.35 7.83 -5.66
N GLY A 223 2.67 7.94 -5.82
CA GLY A 223 3.58 8.38 -4.75
C GLY A 223 3.17 9.74 -4.17
N ARG A 224 2.88 10.72 -5.03
CA ARG A 224 2.38 12.04 -4.60
C ARG A 224 1.01 11.98 -3.95
N SER A 225 0.12 11.11 -4.40
CA SER A 225 -1.20 10.91 -3.78
C SER A 225 -1.07 10.34 -2.35
N VAL A 226 -0.18 9.36 -2.15
CA VAL A 226 0.12 8.83 -0.80
C VAL A 226 0.71 9.91 0.09
N LEU A 227 1.66 10.71 -0.42
CA LEU A 227 2.24 11.84 0.32
C LEU A 227 1.16 12.87 0.71
N TYR A 228 0.25 13.22 -0.21
CA TYR A 228 -0.87 14.11 0.10
C TYR A 228 -1.70 13.58 1.27
N MET A 229 -2.12 12.31 1.22
CA MET A 229 -2.88 11.70 2.32
C MET A 229 -2.08 11.70 3.62
N ALA A 230 -0.77 11.43 3.55
CA ALA A 230 0.13 11.36 4.71
C ALA A 230 0.39 12.74 5.36
N SER A 231 0.36 13.82 4.58
CA SER A 231 0.67 15.19 5.04
C SER A 231 -0.45 15.85 5.83
N LEU A 232 -1.68 15.33 5.76
CA LEU A 232 -2.81 15.90 6.47
C LEU A 232 -2.64 15.76 8.00
N PRO A 233 -3.13 16.72 8.79
CA PRO A 233 -3.20 16.59 10.24
C PRO A 233 -4.14 15.43 10.64
N LEU A 234 -4.01 14.90 11.86
CA LEU A 234 -4.75 13.68 12.27
C LEU A 234 -6.25 13.94 12.52
N ASP A 235 -6.66 15.18 12.67
CA ASP A 235 -8.07 15.59 12.74
C ASP A 235 -8.78 15.59 11.38
N ALA A 236 -8.01 15.46 10.29
CA ALA A 236 -8.51 15.33 8.92
C ALA A 236 -8.12 13.97 8.34
N ASN A 237 -9.07 13.28 7.71
CA ASN A 237 -8.83 11.97 7.10
C ASN A 237 -9.41 11.89 5.69
N VAL A 238 -8.61 11.43 4.73
CA VAL A 238 -9.09 10.98 3.43
C VAL A 238 -9.48 9.51 3.59
N LEU A 239 -10.77 9.25 3.79
CA LEU A 239 -11.26 7.89 4.03
C LEU A 239 -11.12 7.01 2.77
N PHE A 240 -11.48 7.55 1.60
CA PHE A 240 -11.28 6.91 0.29
C PHE A 240 -10.73 7.92 -0.71
N HIS A 241 -9.69 7.53 -1.42
CA HIS A 241 -9.06 8.29 -2.49
C HIS A 241 -8.89 7.42 -3.73
N THR A 242 -9.55 7.79 -4.82
CA THR A 242 -9.38 7.07 -6.09
C THR A 242 -8.47 7.87 -7.02
N VAL A 243 -7.39 7.25 -7.47
CA VAL A 243 -6.46 7.79 -8.46
C VAL A 243 -6.27 6.80 -9.60
N MET A 244 -6.50 7.26 -10.84
CA MET A 244 -6.52 6.37 -12.00
C MET A 244 -6.12 7.10 -13.28
N ALA A 245 -5.68 6.34 -14.30
CA ALA A 245 -5.44 6.92 -15.61
C ALA A 245 -6.76 7.49 -16.18
N THR A 246 -6.75 8.75 -16.60
CA THR A 246 -7.97 9.49 -17.01
C THR A 246 -8.80 8.77 -18.08
N LYS A 247 -8.13 8.10 -19.02
CA LYS A 247 -8.79 7.45 -20.15
C LYS A 247 -9.03 5.95 -19.96
N MET A 248 -8.71 5.38 -18.77
CA MET A 248 -9.01 3.98 -18.52
C MET A 248 -10.50 3.75 -18.30
N PRO A 249 -11.07 2.61 -18.73
CA PRO A 249 -12.48 2.31 -18.53
C PRO A 249 -12.74 1.99 -17.04
N PHE A 250 -13.58 2.77 -16.40
CA PHE A 250 -14.05 2.56 -15.03
C PHE A 250 -15.49 3.07 -14.87
N VAL A 251 -15.71 4.39 -14.90
CA VAL A 251 -17.06 4.98 -15.00
C VAL A 251 -17.54 4.80 -16.43
N GLY A 252 -18.78 4.37 -16.59
CA GLY A 252 -19.34 4.08 -17.92
C GLY A 252 -18.87 2.75 -18.53
N ARG A 253 -18.25 1.88 -17.76
CA ARG A 253 -17.99 0.49 -18.14
C ARG A 253 -19.30 -0.27 -18.10
N GLY A 254 -19.81 -0.65 -19.26
CA GLY A 254 -21.04 -1.40 -19.45
C GLY A 254 -21.02 -2.12 -20.78
#